data_00110dc024a4a52427088695b2043a11
#
_entry.id   00110dc024a4a52427088695b2043a11
#
_cell.length_a   1.000
_cell.length_b   1.000
_cell.length_c   1.000
_cell.angle_alpha   90.00
_cell.angle_beta   90.00
_cell.angle_gamma   90.00
#
_symmetry.space_group_name_H-M   'P 1'
#
loop_
_entity.id
_entity.type
_entity.pdbx_description
1 polymer ?
#
loop_
_entity_poly.entity_id
_entity_poly.type
_entity_poly.pdbx_seq_one_letter_code
_entity_poly.pdbx_strand_id
1 'polypeptide(L)'
;MAKVVFIDLSDFSHNEIEINLGNPLMPIATPLLAALTGQISGENFVVISKGVLGGKNGVGLSDAIISAISPQSGGLIESKIQGRLANALDSIGVDAIALTNKAKSLTGIELTDWGFLEFNFPKAKKLKGYSVWKTINKIKNENTLTSLAISEFGEKQSLGASVVSDYGFATSQGGIGAVFGRMNIKYLTIAGVAKSSINPGVKQVTDKYIAGLESNPLTKSEHDAPGFGIWANKSLVGYMAGKNFGRDLPKVVDDFDPQSFLPYLKDNGADSCPGCPQQCLKSYLVKDGPIDGGRQHQLSITALLSQYGEGDVEKLIEFNSYCHEIGVEHIYMAALLSQEKVKSKKSIKKMINKVASKKLKSGFNQIKGMAIPPWDGRGNQGLFLAMALNPSGPRYDVIEHDIDFDPDWVWSRHVEFGMEYGIPKGGLALGTLDKRREKSIGDLWLLWSALDALGICIYAAPPTRELQSADILNLVKSVTGDETSMDKLFDLGLARLAIQRDMNYRLGVNPQSDTLPNIFFDKPINSAGAKLDGAVVDRNEFTAMRSAIIKRLQWSDDGGVDKATNIWSECEDAITTVRSRIL
;
A
#
# COMPACT_ATOMS: atom_id res chain seq x y z
N MET A 1 -12.41 -19.44 -11.16
CA MET A 1 -12.75 -19.74 -9.76
C MET A 1 -11.60 -19.36 -8.86
N ALA A 2 -11.88 -18.79 -7.68
CA ALA A 2 -10.86 -18.43 -6.69
C ALA A 2 -10.78 -19.51 -5.59
N LYS A 3 -9.57 -19.98 -5.27
CA LYS A 3 -9.32 -20.93 -4.20
C LYS A 3 -9.01 -20.20 -2.90
N VAL A 4 -9.85 -20.37 -1.89
CA VAL A 4 -9.73 -19.74 -0.58
C VAL A 4 -9.44 -20.80 0.48
N VAL A 5 -8.41 -20.55 1.28
CA VAL A 5 -8.12 -21.30 2.50
C VAL A 5 -8.77 -20.58 3.68
N PHE A 6 -9.67 -21.25 4.36
CA PHE A 6 -10.32 -20.78 5.58
C PHE A 6 -9.67 -21.40 6.81
N ILE A 7 -9.32 -20.60 7.81
CA ILE A 7 -8.74 -21.07 9.08
C ILE A 7 -9.45 -20.39 10.24
N ASP A 8 -10.13 -21.17 11.08
CA ASP A 8 -10.64 -20.70 12.37
C ASP A 8 -9.58 -20.90 13.46
N LEU A 9 -9.09 -19.81 14.02
CA LEU A 9 -8.03 -19.85 15.02
C LEU A 9 -8.50 -20.29 16.42
N SER A 10 -9.81 -20.37 16.67
CA SER A 10 -10.35 -20.78 17.97
C SER A 10 -10.16 -22.26 18.26
N ASP A 11 -10.18 -23.08 17.21
CA ASP A 11 -10.05 -24.54 17.25
C ASP A 11 -9.07 -25.13 16.20
N PHE A 12 -8.55 -24.26 15.31
CA PHE A 12 -7.67 -24.59 14.18
C PHE A 12 -8.34 -25.45 13.10
N SER A 13 -9.67 -25.45 13.05
CA SER A 13 -10.38 -26.01 11.92
C SER A 13 -10.05 -25.24 10.65
N HIS A 14 -9.90 -25.95 9.54
CA HIS A 14 -9.54 -25.34 8.26
C HIS A 14 -10.17 -26.11 7.10
N ASN A 15 -10.43 -25.41 6.03
CA ASN A 15 -10.94 -25.99 4.79
C ASN A 15 -10.50 -25.17 3.56
N GLU A 16 -10.48 -25.82 2.43
CA GLU A 16 -10.26 -25.23 1.12
C GLU A 16 -11.58 -25.12 0.39
N ILE A 17 -11.90 -23.92 -0.09
CA ILE A 17 -13.17 -23.63 -0.77
C ILE A 17 -12.87 -23.00 -2.13
N GLU A 18 -13.53 -23.50 -3.18
CA GLU A 18 -13.54 -22.85 -4.47
C GLU A 18 -14.78 -21.96 -4.60
N ILE A 19 -14.56 -20.70 -4.98
CA ILE A 19 -15.61 -19.69 -5.11
C ILE A 19 -15.61 -19.13 -6.53
N ASN A 20 -16.77 -19.16 -7.18
CA ASN A 20 -16.98 -18.51 -8.48
C ASN A 20 -17.69 -17.17 -8.27
N LEU A 21 -16.99 -16.07 -8.54
CA LEU A 21 -17.55 -14.72 -8.40
C LEU A 21 -18.25 -14.22 -9.68
N GLY A 22 -18.37 -15.06 -10.72
CA GLY A 22 -18.92 -14.64 -12.02
C GLY A 22 -17.91 -13.88 -12.87
N ASN A 23 -17.27 -12.83 -12.32
CA ASN A 23 -16.20 -12.09 -12.97
C ASN A 23 -14.83 -12.64 -12.53
N PRO A 24 -14.02 -13.23 -13.43
CA PRO A 24 -12.72 -13.82 -13.10
C PRO A 24 -11.69 -12.79 -12.64
N LEU A 25 -11.90 -11.50 -12.92
CA LEU A 25 -11.02 -10.41 -12.52
C LEU A 25 -11.39 -9.84 -11.14
N MET A 26 -12.61 -10.12 -10.63
CA MET A 26 -13.04 -9.65 -9.31
C MET A 26 -12.11 -10.20 -8.24
N PRO A 27 -11.46 -9.33 -7.42
CA PRO A 27 -10.59 -9.79 -6.35
C PRO A 27 -11.42 -10.49 -5.28
N ILE A 28 -11.03 -11.68 -4.91
CA ILE A 28 -11.76 -12.44 -3.87
C ILE A 28 -11.70 -11.75 -2.49
N ALA A 29 -10.64 -10.97 -2.22
CA ALA A 29 -10.43 -10.35 -0.92
C ALA A 29 -11.57 -9.45 -0.48
N THR A 30 -12.01 -8.54 -1.35
CA THR A 30 -12.97 -7.50 -0.99
C THR A 30 -14.37 -8.07 -0.72
N PRO A 31 -14.96 -8.95 -1.57
CA PRO A 31 -16.20 -9.64 -1.25
C PRO A 31 -16.10 -10.55 -0.02
N LEU A 32 -14.96 -11.23 0.16
CA LEU A 32 -14.72 -12.10 1.32
C LEU A 32 -14.71 -11.31 2.62
N LEU A 33 -13.99 -10.19 2.64
CA LEU A 33 -13.95 -9.30 3.79
C LEU A 33 -15.36 -8.72 4.10
N ALA A 34 -16.10 -8.33 3.06
CA ALA A 34 -17.47 -7.84 3.19
C ALA A 34 -18.44 -8.92 3.73
N ALA A 35 -18.26 -10.17 3.32
CA ALA A 35 -19.05 -11.29 3.84
C ALA A 35 -18.76 -11.59 5.31
N LEU A 36 -17.50 -11.46 5.75
CA LEU A 36 -17.07 -11.67 7.14
C LEU A 36 -17.48 -10.52 8.07
N THR A 37 -17.57 -9.30 7.54
CA THR A 37 -17.90 -8.11 8.35
C THR A 37 -19.29 -8.25 8.97
N GLY A 38 -19.36 -8.14 10.29
CA GLY A 38 -20.59 -8.31 11.07
C GLY A 38 -20.97 -9.77 11.39
N GLN A 39 -20.24 -10.76 10.85
CA GLN A 39 -20.46 -12.19 11.14
C GLN A 39 -19.46 -12.68 12.21
N ILE A 40 -18.23 -12.17 12.16
CA ILE A 40 -17.19 -12.56 13.11
C ILE A 40 -17.13 -11.55 14.26
N SER A 41 -17.24 -12.06 15.49
CA SER A 41 -17.24 -11.25 16.70
C SER A 41 -15.90 -10.52 16.92
N GLY A 42 -16.00 -9.25 17.33
CA GLY A 42 -14.85 -8.45 17.71
C GLY A 42 -13.88 -8.16 16.58
N GLU A 43 -14.34 -8.21 15.32
CA GLU A 43 -13.52 -7.91 14.13
C GLU A 43 -12.22 -8.74 14.06
N ASN A 44 -12.26 -9.96 14.59
CA ASN A 44 -11.13 -10.88 14.61
C ASN A 44 -11.08 -11.67 13.30
N PHE A 45 -10.76 -10.99 12.22
CA PHE A 45 -10.49 -11.61 10.93
C PHE A 45 -9.45 -10.83 10.14
N VAL A 46 -8.72 -11.57 9.32
CA VAL A 46 -7.72 -11.05 8.36
C VAL A 46 -7.87 -11.83 7.06
N VAL A 47 -7.86 -11.14 5.95
CA VAL A 47 -7.78 -11.75 4.62
C VAL A 47 -6.45 -11.39 3.99
N ILE A 48 -5.66 -12.41 3.64
CA ILE A 48 -4.40 -12.30 2.89
C ILE A 48 -4.69 -12.81 1.49
N SER A 49 -4.42 -12.00 0.46
CA SER A 49 -4.82 -12.36 -0.92
C SER A 49 -3.88 -11.81 -1.97
N LYS A 50 -3.96 -12.41 -3.15
CA LYS A 50 -3.36 -11.88 -4.38
C LYS A 50 -4.45 -11.59 -5.42
N GLY A 51 -4.15 -10.70 -6.37
CA GLY A 51 -4.95 -10.56 -7.59
C GLY A 51 -4.67 -11.70 -8.58
N VAL A 52 -5.46 -11.77 -9.65
CA VAL A 52 -5.34 -12.83 -10.67
C VAL A 52 -3.96 -12.82 -11.37
N LEU A 53 -3.33 -11.66 -11.49
CA LEU A 53 -1.99 -11.50 -12.05
C LEU A 53 -0.89 -11.60 -10.98
N GLY A 54 -1.23 -11.52 -9.71
CA GLY A 54 -0.29 -11.60 -8.60
C GLY A 54 0.47 -12.92 -8.59
N GLY A 55 1.80 -12.85 -8.46
CA GLY A 55 2.68 -14.01 -8.37
C GLY A 55 3.12 -14.61 -9.71
N LYS A 56 2.81 -13.98 -10.85
CA LYS A 56 3.09 -14.53 -12.19
C LYS A 56 4.52 -14.28 -12.71
N ASN A 57 5.47 -13.95 -11.83
CA ASN A 57 6.91 -13.79 -12.16
C ASN A 57 7.18 -12.82 -13.32
N GLY A 58 6.52 -11.66 -13.34
CA GLY A 58 6.67 -10.63 -14.35
C GLY A 58 6.78 -9.23 -13.75
N VAL A 59 6.96 -8.24 -14.62
CA VAL A 59 7.06 -6.85 -14.21
C VAL A 59 5.82 -6.40 -13.44
N GLY A 60 6.02 -5.91 -12.20
CA GLY A 60 4.95 -5.38 -11.36
C GLY A 60 3.95 -6.42 -10.81
N LEU A 61 4.18 -7.73 -10.97
CA LEU A 61 3.19 -8.79 -10.65
C LEU A 61 3.45 -9.45 -9.27
N SER A 62 3.90 -8.69 -8.30
CA SER A 62 4.24 -9.22 -6.97
C SER A 62 3.44 -8.61 -5.82
N ASP A 63 2.37 -7.86 -6.11
CA ASP A 63 1.53 -7.26 -5.08
C ASP A 63 0.57 -8.30 -4.48
N ALA A 64 0.58 -8.37 -3.14
CA ALA A 64 -0.44 -9.01 -2.33
C ALA A 64 -1.07 -7.96 -1.41
N ILE A 65 -2.25 -8.27 -0.89
CA ILE A 65 -2.99 -7.37 0.01
C ILE A 65 -3.31 -8.13 1.30
N ILE A 66 -3.10 -7.47 2.43
CA ILE A 66 -3.60 -7.91 3.73
C ILE A 66 -4.71 -6.95 4.16
N SER A 67 -5.90 -7.50 4.32
CA SER A 67 -7.13 -6.74 4.60
C SER A 67 -7.71 -7.10 5.96
N ALA A 68 -8.21 -6.09 6.68
CA ALA A 68 -8.84 -6.25 8.00
C ALA A 68 -9.68 -5.00 8.35
N ILE A 69 -10.22 -4.95 9.56
CA ILE A 69 -10.74 -3.72 10.16
C ILE A 69 -9.59 -3.03 10.92
N SER A 70 -9.28 -1.82 10.51
CA SER A 70 -8.19 -1.01 11.06
C SER A 70 -8.44 -0.61 12.51
N PRO A 71 -7.51 -0.86 13.43
CA PRO A 71 -7.60 -0.34 14.79
C PRO A 71 -7.33 1.17 14.88
N GLN A 72 -6.84 1.80 13.80
CA GLN A 72 -6.62 3.24 13.73
C GLN A 72 -7.89 4.00 13.34
N SER A 73 -8.63 3.52 12.32
CA SER A 73 -9.81 4.20 11.78
C SER A 73 -11.16 3.60 12.21
N GLY A 74 -11.18 2.35 12.65
CA GLY A 74 -12.42 1.57 12.84
C GLY A 74 -13.09 1.13 11.53
N GLY A 75 -12.54 1.50 10.38
CA GLY A 75 -13.02 1.12 9.05
C GLY A 75 -12.14 0.06 8.40
N LEU A 76 -12.46 -0.23 7.15
CA LEU A 76 -11.67 -1.13 6.31
C LEU A 76 -10.22 -0.63 6.19
N ILE A 77 -9.28 -1.56 6.21
CA ILE A 77 -7.92 -1.36 5.72
C ILE A 77 -7.55 -2.45 4.73
N GLU A 78 -7.01 -2.04 3.60
CA GLU A 78 -6.29 -2.89 2.68
C GLU A 78 -4.85 -2.38 2.58
N SER A 79 -3.91 -3.17 3.03
CA SER A 79 -2.51 -2.82 3.06
C SER A 79 -1.74 -3.70 2.09
N LYS A 80 -1.10 -3.08 1.11
CA LYS A 80 -0.25 -3.81 0.15
C LYS A 80 1.00 -4.33 0.84
N ILE A 81 1.47 -5.44 0.34
CA ILE A 81 2.75 -6.02 0.68
C ILE A 81 3.37 -6.60 -0.59
N GLN A 82 4.53 -6.10 -0.94
CA GLN A 82 5.30 -6.53 -2.10
C GLN A 82 6.21 -7.71 -1.73
N GLY A 83 7.08 -8.10 -2.65
CA GLY A 83 8.05 -9.14 -2.41
C GLY A 83 7.56 -10.51 -2.82
N ARG A 84 7.63 -11.49 -1.93
CA ARG A 84 7.44 -12.91 -2.27
C ARG A 84 6.05 -13.45 -1.96
N LEU A 85 5.21 -12.71 -1.23
CA LEU A 85 3.93 -13.24 -0.73
C LEU A 85 2.98 -13.67 -1.86
N ALA A 86 2.78 -12.82 -2.87
CA ALA A 86 1.93 -13.17 -4.01
C ALA A 86 2.44 -14.40 -4.77
N ASN A 87 3.78 -14.49 -4.96
CA ASN A 87 4.42 -15.62 -5.62
C ASN A 87 4.29 -16.92 -4.80
N ALA A 88 4.40 -16.82 -3.48
CA ALA A 88 4.21 -17.97 -2.59
C ALA A 88 2.76 -18.47 -2.62
N LEU A 89 1.77 -17.57 -2.56
CA LEU A 89 0.35 -17.92 -2.71
C LEU A 89 0.07 -18.60 -4.07
N ASP A 90 0.62 -18.02 -5.16
CA ASP A 90 0.48 -18.62 -6.50
C ASP A 90 1.15 -20.00 -6.59
N SER A 91 2.30 -20.19 -5.93
CA SER A 91 3.03 -21.45 -5.93
C SER A 91 2.23 -22.58 -5.30
N ILE A 92 1.51 -22.31 -4.21
CA ILE A 92 0.64 -23.30 -3.55
C ILE A 92 -0.80 -23.31 -4.13
N GLY A 93 -1.06 -22.56 -5.21
CA GLY A 93 -2.35 -22.53 -5.89
C GLY A 93 -3.49 -21.93 -5.07
N VAL A 94 -3.20 -21.00 -4.17
CA VAL A 94 -4.19 -20.33 -3.29
C VAL A 94 -4.31 -18.85 -3.68
N ASP A 95 -5.55 -18.34 -3.78
CA ASP A 95 -5.82 -16.95 -4.11
C ASP A 95 -6.02 -16.10 -2.86
N ALA A 96 -6.55 -16.69 -1.78
CA ALA A 96 -6.70 -16.01 -0.50
C ALA A 96 -6.63 -16.96 0.69
N ILE A 97 -6.14 -16.44 1.82
CA ILE A 97 -6.20 -17.06 3.15
C ILE A 97 -7.07 -16.17 4.03
N ALA A 98 -8.17 -16.72 4.54
CA ALA A 98 -9.05 -16.06 5.49
C ALA A 98 -8.80 -16.63 6.89
N LEU A 99 -8.30 -15.80 7.78
CA LEU A 99 -8.06 -16.12 9.19
C LEU A 99 -9.19 -15.51 10.02
N THR A 100 -9.87 -16.31 10.82
CA THR A 100 -11.00 -15.86 11.64
C THR A 100 -10.82 -16.21 13.10
N ASN A 101 -11.54 -15.51 13.97
CA ASN A 101 -11.54 -15.69 15.41
C ASN A 101 -10.15 -15.43 16.05
N LYS A 102 -9.91 -15.94 17.23
CA LYS A 102 -8.69 -15.71 18.01
C LYS A 102 -8.12 -17.00 18.55
N ALA A 103 -6.85 -17.23 18.37
CA ALA A 103 -6.15 -18.37 18.99
C ALA A 103 -6.08 -18.22 20.52
N LYS A 104 -6.16 -19.35 21.24
CA LYS A 104 -6.09 -19.39 22.71
C LYS A 104 -4.76 -18.90 23.26
N SER A 105 -3.69 -18.96 22.47
CA SER A 105 -2.35 -18.49 22.82
C SER A 105 -1.61 -18.02 21.57
N LEU A 106 -0.50 -17.32 21.75
CA LEU A 106 0.35 -16.87 20.66
C LEU A 106 0.78 -18.06 19.78
N THR A 107 0.46 -17.99 18.49
CA THR A 107 0.49 -19.12 17.55
C THR A 107 1.20 -18.72 16.26
N GLY A 108 1.92 -19.65 15.65
CA GLY A 108 2.35 -19.61 14.27
C GLY A 108 1.31 -20.27 13.36
N ILE A 109 1.32 -19.91 12.09
CA ILE A 109 0.52 -20.54 11.03
C ILE A 109 1.50 -20.97 9.95
N GLU A 110 1.55 -22.25 9.65
CA GLU A 110 2.48 -22.82 8.67
C GLU A 110 1.66 -23.56 7.60
N LEU A 111 1.78 -23.11 6.35
CA LEU A 111 1.22 -23.76 5.18
C LEU A 111 2.36 -24.39 4.39
N THR A 112 2.23 -25.65 4.04
CA THR A 112 3.25 -26.39 3.27
C THR A 112 2.57 -27.12 2.13
N ASP A 113 3.12 -27.03 0.91
CA ASP A 113 2.61 -27.75 -0.26
C ASP A 113 3.73 -28.58 -0.92
N TRP A 114 3.59 -29.90 -0.83
CA TRP A 114 4.40 -30.92 -1.50
C TRP A 114 3.57 -31.80 -2.44
N GLY A 115 2.53 -31.24 -3.04
CA GLY A 115 1.54 -31.92 -3.87
C GLY A 115 0.14 -31.96 -3.22
N PHE A 116 0.07 -31.65 -1.95
CA PHE A 116 -1.16 -31.35 -1.20
C PHE A 116 -0.86 -30.35 -0.10
N LEU A 117 -1.86 -29.55 0.26
CA LEU A 117 -1.70 -28.47 1.24
C LEU A 117 -1.83 -29.01 2.67
N GLU A 118 -0.80 -28.82 3.46
CA GLU A 118 -0.76 -29.16 4.89
C GLU A 118 -0.75 -27.91 5.74
N PHE A 119 -1.37 -28.02 6.93
CA PHE A 119 -1.50 -26.93 7.89
C PHE A 119 -0.92 -27.34 9.24
N ASN A 120 -0.10 -26.47 9.82
CA ASN A 120 0.44 -26.63 11.16
C ASN A 120 0.27 -25.35 11.97
N PHE A 121 -0.04 -25.48 13.26
CA PHE A 121 -0.33 -24.37 14.17
C PHE A 121 0.54 -24.45 15.43
N PRO A 122 1.86 -24.25 15.31
CA PRO A 122 2.76 -24.38 16.45
C PRO A 122 2.55 -23.25 17.47
N LYS A 123 2.64 -23.61 18.77
CA LYS A 123 2.63 -22.64 19.85
C LYS A 123 3.88 -21.76 19.77
N ALA A 124 3.68 -20.45 19.53
CA ALA A 124 4.75 -19.47 19.38
C ALA A 124 5.19 -18.80 20.71
N LYS A 125 4.84 -19.38 21.85
CA LYS A 125 5.12 -18.81 23.19
C LYS A 125 6.61 -18.52 23.41
N LYS A 126 7.52 -19.35 22.85
CA LYS A 126 8.98 -19.16 22.93
C LYS A 126 9.47 -17.98 22.09
N LEU A 127 8.66 -17.49 21.14
CA LEU A 127 8.98 -16.37 20.26
C LEU A 127 8.38 -15.04 20.78
N LYS A 128 7.67 -15.08 21.91
CA LYS A 128 7.08 -13.87 22.50
C LYS A 128 8.16 -12.83 22.78
N GLY A 129 7.90 -11.59 22.37
CA GLY A 129 8.83 -10.47 22.53
C GLY A 129 9.97 -10.42 21.50
N TYR A 130 10.07 -11.40 20.60
CA TYR A 130 11.07 -11.34 19.53
C TYR A 130 10.72 -10.27 18.51
N SER A 131 11.76 -9.59 17.98
CA SER A 131 11.62 -8.75 16.81
C SER A 131 11.15 -9.57 15.60
N VAL A 132 10.69 -8.92 14.54
CA VAL A 132 10.31 -9.59 13.29
C VAL A 132 11.48 -10.41 12.75
N TRP A 133 12.66 -9.78 12.57
CA TRP A 133 13.83 -10.47 12.01
C TRP A 133 14.28 -11.66 12.86
N LYS A 134 14.29 -11.50 14.18
CA LYS A 134 14.61 -12.62 15.08
C LYS A 134 13.58 -13.75 14.99
N THR A 135 12.31 -13.41 14.76
CA THR A 135 11.26 -14.40 14.54
C THR A 135 11.49 -15.13 13.22
N ILE A 136 11.64 -14.39 12.11
CA ILE A 136 11.87 -14.95 10.77
C ILE A 136 13.12 -15.85 10.76
N ASN A 137 14.24 -15.40 11.32
CA ASN A 137 15.46 -16.23 11.44
C ASN A 137 15.23 -17.55 12.18
N LYS A 138 14.24 -17.61 13.07
CA LYS A 138 13.96 -18.81 13.87
C LYS A 138 13.02 -19.80 13.18
N ILE A 139 12.13 -19.30 12.30
CA ILE A 139 11.09 -20.11 11.65
C ILE A 139 11.42 -20.47 10.21
N LYS A 140 12.26 -19.67 9.53
CA LYS A 140 12.66 -19.89 8.13
C LYS A 140 13.55 -21.12 8.00
N ASN A 141 13.27 -21.91 6.99
CA ASN A 141 14.10 -23.02 6.52
C ASN A 141 14.35 -22.90 4.99
N GLU A 142 15.08 -23.81 4.41
CA GLU A 142 15.44 -23.81 2.97
C GLU A 142 14.25 -23.88 2.02
N ASN A 143 13.12 -24.44 2.47
CA ASN A 143 11.91 -24.62 1.67
C ASN A 143 10.90 -23.47 1.87
N THR A 144 11.21 -22.50 2.71
CA THR A 144 10.32 -21.38 2.99
C THR A 144 10.27 -20.42 1.81
N LEU A 145 9.11 -20.27 1.19
CA LEU A 145 8.84 -19.36 0.07
C LEU A 145 8.67 -17.92 0.56
N THR A 146 7.95 -17.74 1.67
CA THR A 146 7.75 -16.45 2.32
C THR A 146 7.45 -16.59 3.82
N SER A 147 7.75 -15.56 4.58
CA SER A 147 7.51 -15.49 6.02
C SER A 147 6.97 -14.12 6.41
N LEU A 148 5.84 -14.07 7.09
CA LEU A 148 5.26 -12.86 7.68
C LEU A 148 5.37 -12.95 9.20
N ALA A 149 5.73 -11.86 9.85
CA ALA A 149 5.80 -11.83 11.32
C ALA A 149 5.45 -10.47 11.91
N ILE A 150 5.07 -10.49 13.19
CA ILE A 150 4.95 -9.30 14.05
C ILE A 150 5.99 -9.34 15.17
N SER A 151 6.28 -8.18 15.74
CA SER A 151 7.12 -8.05 16.93
C SER A 151 6.27 -7.96 18.21
N GLU A 152 6.95 -7.61 19.33
CA GLU A 152 6.29 -7.29 20.59
C GLU A 152 5.29 -6.13 20.49
N PHE A 153 5.50 -5.19 19.54
CA PHE A 153 4.57 -4.06 19.32
C PHE A 153 3.25 -4.54 18.73
N GLY A 154 3.28 -5.51 17.83
CA GLY A 154 2.07 -6.18 17.34
C GLY A 154 1.41 -7.01 18.46
N GLU A 155 2.18 -7.80 19.21
CA GLU A 155 1.68 -8.59 20.36
C GLU A 155 0.98 -7.69 21.41
N LYS A 156 1.47 -6.46 21.61
CA LYS A 156 0.88 -5.44 22.49
C LYS A 156 -0.23 -4.61 21.82
N GLN A 157 -0.57 -4.92 20.59
CA GLN A 157 -1.59 -4.22 19.79
C GLN A 157 -1.32 -2.71 19.65
N SER A 158 -0.06 -2.30 19.53
CA SER A 158 0.31 -0.91 19.25
C SER A 158 -0.25 -0.49 17.90
N LEU A 159 -0.89 0.69 17.82
CA LEU A 159 -1.60 1.14 16.61
C LEU A 159 -0.70 1.30 15.39
N GLY A 160 0.58 1.62 15.58
CA GLY A 160 1.57 1.68 14.49
C GLY A 160 2.25 0.35 14.20
N ALA A 161 1.75 -0.78 14.72
CA ALA A 161 2.36 -2.08 14.44
C ALA A 161 2.05 -2.57 13.03
N SER A 162 3.06 -3.12 12.38
CA SER A 162 3.04 -3.62 11.00
C SER A 162 3.30 -5.13 10.96
N VAL A 163 2.81 -5.80 9.95
CA VAL A 163 3.27 -7.13 9.54
C VAL A 163 4.40 -6.93 8.56
N VAL A 164 5.51 -7.64 8.73
CA VAL A 164 6.65 -7.57 7.82
C VAL A 164 6.90 -8.93 7.21
N SER A 165 7.07 -8.96 5.89
CA SER A 165 7.45 -10.13 5.10
C SER A 165 8.94 -10.07 4.73
N ASP A 166 9.61 -11.21 4.81
CA ASP A 166 10.94 -11.43 4.25
C ASP A 166 11.94 -10.30 4.55
N TYR A 167 11.97 -9.85 5.81
CA TYR A 167 12.85 -8.81 6.41
C TYR A 167 12.61 -7.37 5.95
N GLY A 168 12.04 -7.11 4.77
CA GLY A 168 12.05 -5.75 4.21
C GLY A 168 10.79 -5.32 3.46
N PHE A 169 9.69 -6.09 3.55
CA PHE A 169 8.41 -5.72 2.95
C PHE A 169 7.36 -5.63 4.06
N ALA A 170 6.93 -4.42 4.37
CA ALA A 170 6.01 -4.16 5.47
C ALA A 170 4.65 -3.69 4.97
N THR A 171 3.59 -4.07 5.70
CA THR A 171 2.28 -3.44 5.51
C THR A 171 2.38 -1.94 5.76
N SER A 172 1.81 -1.14 4.86
CA SER A 172 2.08 0.30 4.80
C SER A 172 1.35 1.13 5.83
N GLN A 173 0.12 0.77 6.20
CA GLN A 173 -0.76 1.56 7.07
C GLN A 173 -1.81 0.73 7.77
N GLY A 174 -2.51 1.34 8.74
CA GLY A 174 -3.75 0.86 9.33
C GLY A 174 -3.59 -0.08 10.51
N GLY A 175 -2.36 -0.35 10.97
CA GLY A 175 -2.14 -1.15 12.18
C GLY A 175 -2.40 -2.65 12.03
N ILE A 176 -2.14 -3.23 10.86
CA ILE A 176 -2.34 -4.67 10.58
C ILE A 176 -1.59 -5.56 11.59
N GLY A 177 -0.38 -5.15 12.02
CA GLY A 177 0.35 -5.89 13.05
C GLY A 177 -0.37 -5.97 14.38
N ALA A 178 -1.14 -4.93 14.74
CA ALA A 178 -1.98 -4.96 15.94
C ALA A 178 -3.17 -5.93 15.79
N VAL A 179 -3.73 -6.07 14.58
CA VAL A 179 -4.79 -7.07 14.30
C VAL A 179 -4.24 -8.49 14.47
N PHE A 180 -3.06 -8.79 13.91
CA PHE A 180 -2.37 -10.07 14.14
C PHE A 180 -2.18 -10.33 15.64
N GLY A 181 -1.71 -9.34 16.41
CA GLY A 181 -1.56 -9.45 17.86
C GLY A 181 -2.88 -9.70 18.59
N ARG A 182 -3.97 -9.01 18.18
CA ARG A 182 -5.31 -9.21 18.74
C ARG A 182 -5.82 -10.63 18.54
N MET A 183 -5.50 -11.24 17.37
CA MET A 183 -5.85 -12.61 17.02
C MET A 183 -4.86 -13.66 17.58
N ASN A 184 -3.83 -13.24 18.32
CA ASN A 184 -2.72 -14.08 18.81
C ASN A 184 -1.91 -14.77 17.70
N ILE A 185 -1.74 -14.13 16.54
CA ILE A 185 -0.90 -14.60 15.44
C ILE A 185 0.50 -13.99 15.59
N LYS A 186 1.54 -14.81 15.74
CA LYS A 186 2.94 -14.35 15.78
C LYS A 186 3.56 -14.28 14.40
N TYR A 187 3.30 -15.29 13.57
CA TYR A 187 3.83 -15.40 12.22
C TYR A 187 2.95 -16.27 11.34
N LEU A 188 3.15 -16.12 10.03
CA LEU A 188 2.65 -17.03 9.00
C LEU A 188 3.80 -17.35 8.06
N THR A 189 3.97 -18.64 7.71
CA THR A 189 4.91 -19.09 6.68
C THR A 189 4.20 -19.90 5.60
N ILE A 190 4.70 -19.74 4.37
CA ILE A 190 4.34 -20.60 3.25
C ILE A 190 5.62 -21.29 2.78
N ALA A 191 5.60 -22.61 2.67
CA ALA A 191 6.70 -23.43 2.23
C ALA A 191 6.26 -24.37 1.10
N GLY A 192 7.21 -24.80 0.27
CA GLY A 192 6.93 -25.69 -0.86
C GLY A 192 7.87 -25.46 -2.02
N VAL A 193 7.43 -25.83 -3.22
CA VAL A 193 8.20 -25.64 -4.46
C VAL A 193 7.77 -24.36 -5.17
N ALA A 194 8.70 -23.41 -5.34
CA ALA A 194 8.43 -22.19 -6.07
C ALA A 194 8.09 -22.49 -7.54
N LYS A 195 7.03 -21.90 -8.06
CA LYS A 195 6.76 -21.89 -9.50
C LYS A 195 7.77 -20.98 -10.19
N SER A 196 8.59 -21.57 -11.06
CA SER A 196 9.61 -20.85 -11.83
C SER A 196 9.20 -20.57 -13.28
N SER A 197 8.15 -21.24 -13.78
CA SER A 197 7.67 -21.02 -15.15
C SER A 197 7.04 -19.64 -15.31
N ILE A 198 7.41 -18.96 -16.40
CA ILE A 198 6.83 -17.68 -16.79
C ILE A 198 5.90 -17.91 -17.99
N ASN A 199 4.68 -17.39 -17.90
CA ASN A 199 3.76 -17.38 -19.03
C ASN A 199 4.39 -16.60 -20.22
N PRO A 200 4.36 -17.12 -21.47
CA PRO A 200 4.99 -16.47 -22.63
C PRO A 200 4.52 -15.03 -22.84
N GLY A 201 3.23 -14.71 -22.65
CA GLY A 201 2.71 -13.35 -22.79
C GLY A 201 3.18 -12.43 -21.66
N VAL A 202 3.28 -12.94 -20.42
CA VAL A 202 3.88 -12.20 -19.31
C VAL A 202 5.35 -11.89 -19.61
N LYS A 203 6.09 -12.86 -20.17
CA LYS A 203 7.47 -12.65 -20.57
C LYS A 203 7.58 -11.57 -21.65
N GLN A 204 6.74 -11.62 -22.67
CA GLN A 204 6.73 -10.63 -23.76
C GLN A 204 6.53 -9.20 -23.23
N VAL A 205 5.57 -9.00 -22.32
CA VAL A 205 5.34 -7.68 -21.70
C VAL A 205 6.52 -7.26 -20.84
N THR A 206 7.11 -8.20 -20.09
CA THR A 206 8.30 -7.92 -19.26
C THR A 206 9.51 -7.53 -20.11
N ASP A 207 9.76 -8.23 -21.24
CA ASP A 207 10.85 -7.92 -22.16
C ASP A 207 10.65 -6.53 -22.80
N LYS A 208 9.41 -6.18 -23.19
CA LYS A 208 9.06 -4.83 -23.67
C LYS A 208 9.34 -3.76 -22.62
N TYR A 209 8.97 -4.02 -21.37
CA TYR A 209 9.23 -3.12 -20.24
C TYR A 209 10.73 -2.85 -20.07
N ILE A 210 11.55 -3.91 -20.09
CA ILE A 210 13.01 -3.80 -20.00
C ILE A 210 13.56 -2.92 -21.14
N ALA A 211 13.09 -3.12 -22.37
CA ALA A 211 13.52 -2.32 -23.52
C ALA A 211 13.14 -0.84 -23.39
N GLY A 212 12.03 -0.53 -22.73
CA GLY A 212 11.55 0.85 -22.50
C GLY A 212 12.13 1.54 -21.27
N LEU A 213 12.73 0.79 -20.33
CA LEU A 213 13.17 1.28 -19.03
C LEU A 213 14.07 2.53 -19.12
N GLU A 214 15.08 2.51 -20.02
CA GLU A 214 16.00 3.62 -20.23
C GLU A 214 15.34 4.88 -20.81
N SER A 215 14.24 4.74 -21.52
CA SER A 215 13.53 5.83 -22.16
C SER A 215 12.52 6.55 -21.28
N ASN A 216 12.21 5.99 -20.10
CA ASN A 216 11.31 6.58 -19.12
C ASN A 216 12.10 7.08 -17.90
N PRO A 217 12.30 8.41 -17.76
CA PRO A 217 13.14 8.96 -16.70
C PRO A 217 12.69 8.63 -15.28
N LEU A 218 11.39 8.52 -15.03
CA LEU A 218 10.87 8.16 -13.71
C LEU A 218 11.14 6.68 -13.42
N THR A 219 10.81 5.79 -14.34
CA THR A 219 11.10 4.36 -14.24
C THR A 219 12.60 4.13 -14.02
N LYS A 220 13.44 4.81 -14.81
CA LYS A 220 14.90 4.74 -14.70
C LYS A 220 15.39 5.26 -13.35
N SER A 221 14.90 6.38 -12.85
CA SER A 221 15.34 6.96 -11.57
C SER A 221 14.90 6.15 -10.33
N GLU A 222 13.90 5.29 -10.50
CA GLU A 222 13.52 4.29 -9.50
C GLU A 222 14.35 3.01 -9.65
N HIS A 223 14.70 2.63 -10.88
CA HIS A 223 15.52 1.45 -11.18
C HIS A 223 16.99 1.63 -10.81
N ASP A 224 17.58 2.77 -11.18
CA ASP A 224 19.00 3.04 -10.92
C ASP A 224 19.21 3.45 -9.45
N ALA A 225 20.39 3.12 -8.90
CA ALA A 225 20.77 3.63 -7.60
C ALA A 225 20.98 5.18 -7.68
N PRO A 226 20.54 5.94 -6.72
CA PRO A 226 20.04 5.56 -5.39
C PRO A 226 18.56 5.18 -5.29
N GLY A 227 17.78 5.15 -6.36
CA GLY A 227 16.40 4.63 -6.36
C GLY A 227 15.37 5.54 -5.71
N PHE A 228 15.54 6.85 -5.79
CA PHE A 228 14.66 7.83 -5.13
C PHE A 228 13.55 8.39 -6.03
N GLY A 229 13.43 7.91 -7.29
CA GLY A 229 12.38 8.36 -8.19
C GLY A 229 12.37 9.88 -8.35
N ILE A 230 11.20 10.49 -8.15
CA ILE A 230 11.04 11.93 -8.28
C ILE A 230 11.91 12.76 -7.32
N TRP A 231 12.23 12.22 -6.14
CA TRP A 231 13.07 12.91 -5.15
C TRP A 231 14.53 13.05 -5.57
N ALA A 232 14.94 12.40 -6.66
CA ALA A 232 16.22 12.67 -7.30
C ALA A 232 16.29 14.07 -7.92
N ASN A 233 15.16 14.73 -8.16
CA ASN A 233 15.09 16.09 -8.68
C ASN A 233 14.95 17.10 -7.53
N LYS A 234 15.99 17.88 -7.28
CA LYS A 234 16.04 18.89 -6.19
C LYS A 234 14.92 19.94 -6.29
N SER A 235 14.41 20.24 -7.50
CA SER A 235 13.33 21.21 -7.67
C SER A 235 11.99 20.71 -7.08
N LEU A 236 11.87 19.43 -6.80
CA LEU A 236 10.63 18.79 -6.32
C LEU A 236 10.62 18.56 -4.81
N VAL A 237 11.73 18.77 -4.10
CA VAL A 237 11.77 18.60 -2.63
C VAL A 237 10.79 19.53 -1.90
N GLY A 238 10.45 20.68 -2.50
CA GLY A 238 9.43 21.61 -2.00
C GLY A 238 8.02 21.02 -1.90
N TYR A 239 7.75 19.88 -2.55
CA TYR A 239 6.46 19.16 -2.44
C TYR A 239 6.40 18.17 -1.26
N MET A 240 7.48 18.02 -0.50
CA MET A 240 7.47 17.26 0.73
C MET A 240 6.63 17.96 1.81
N ALA A 241 6.02 17.17 2.67
CA ALA A 241 5.28 17.70 3.80
C ALA A 241 6.22 18.20 4.90
N GLY A 242 6.05 19.42 5.37
CA GLY A 242 6.73 19.93 6.56
C GLY A 242 6.25 19.25 7.86
N LYS A 243 6.87 19.63 8.99
CA LYS A 243 6.50 19.09 10.33
C LYS A 243 5.02 19.29 10.62
N ASN A 244 4.31 18.18 10.82
CA ASN A 244 2.87 18.15 11.01
C ASN A 244 2.10 19.01 9.97
N PHE A 245 2.57 18.99 8.70
CA PHE A 245 2.03 19.81 7.61
C PHE A 245 2.06 21.31 7.89
N GLY A 246 3.04 21.75 8.69
CA GLY A 246 3.31 23.14 8.96
C GLY A 246 3.63 23.92 7.68
N ARG A 247 3.83 25.21 7.83
CA ARG A 247 4.03 26.14 6.72
C ARG A 247 5.39 25.97 6.05
N ASP A 248 6.41 25.68 6.86
CA ASP A 248 7.80 25.65 6.43
C ASP A 248 8.35 24.23 6.43
N LEU A 249 9.14 23.90 5.42
CA LEU A 249 9.94 22.70 5.40
C LEU A 249 11.09 22.80 6.41
N PRO A 250 11.50 21.69 7.02
CA PRO A 250 12.76 21.67 7.78
C PRO A 250 13.93 22.04 6.88
N LYS A 251 14.85 22.87 7.38
CA LYS A 251 16.05 23.30 6.63
C LYS A 251 16.87 22.13 6.05
N VAL A 252 16.89 20.98 6.73
CA VAL A 252 17.59 19.77 6.25
C VAL A 252 17.06 19.24 4.91
N VAL A 253 15.86 19.66 4.47
CA VAL A 253 15.29 19.27 3.18
C VAL A 253 16.02 19.99 2.03
N ASP A 254 16.47 21.22 2.24
CA ASP A 254 17.20 22.00 1.23
C ASP A 254 18.56 21.36 0.91
N ASP A 255 19.15 20.69 1.90
CA ASP A 255 20.46 20.04 1.80
C ASP A 255 20.33 18.55 1.37
N PHE A 256 19.12 18.05 1.12
CA PHE A 256 18.89 16.65 0.76
C PHE A 256 19.53 16.32 -0.60
N ASP A 257 20.41 15.32 -0.58
CA ASP A 257 21.04 14.78 -1.78
C ASP A 257 20.96 13.24 -1.78
N PRO A 258 20.14 12.64 -2.66
CA PRO A 258 20.05 11.19 -2.79
C PRO A 258 21.38 10.49 -3.07
N GLN A 259 22.35 11.17 -3.74
CA GLN A 259 23.66 10.59 -4.02
C GLN A 259 24.46 10.29 -2.74
N SER A 260 24.14 10.96 -1.65
CA SER A 260 24.76 10.71 -0.33
C SER A 260 24.49 9.30 0.23
N PHE A 261 23.51 8.57 -0.34
CA PHE A 261 23.20 7.18 0.03
C PHE A 261 24.11 6.15 -0.66
N LEU A 262 24.75 6.49 -1.79
CA LEU A 262 25.54 5.53 -2.57
C LEU A 262 26.69 4.86 -1.79
N PRO A 263 27.41 5.54 -0.87
CA PRO A 263 28.44 4.88 -0.07
C PRO A 263 27.94 3.75 0.83
N TYR A 264 26.64 3.73 1.09
CA TYR A 264 25.97 2.72 1.93
C TYR A 264 25.25 1.65 1.10
N LEU A 265 25.31 1.73 -0.22
CA LEU A 265 24.61 0.79 -1.12
C LEU A 265 25.22 -0.61 -0.97
N LYS A 266 24.38 -1.57 -0.60
CA LYS A 266 24.72 -3.00 -0.54
C LYS A 266 24.24 -3.75 -1.77
N ASP A 267 23.01 -3.47 -2.19
CA ASP A 267 22.31 -4.21 -3.23
C ASP A 267 21.51 -3.24 -4.10
N ASN A 268 21.65 -3.38 -5.41
CA ASN A 268 20.95 -2.57 -6.40
C ASN A 268 19.59 -3.13 -6.77
N GLY A 269 18.86 -3.69 -5.81
CA GLY A 269 17.51 -4.21 -6.01
C GLY A 269 17.43 -5.66 -6.50
N ALA A 270 18.55 -6.42 -6.50
CA ALA A 270 18.59 -7.81 -6.95
C ALA A 270 17.62 -8.73 -6.18
N ASP A 271 17.43 -8.46 -4.90
CA ASP A 271 16.50 -9.18 -4.02
C ASP A 271 15.12 -8.56 -3.90
N SER A 272 14.72 -7.71 -4.83
CA SER A 272 13.42 -7.03 -4.79
C SER A 272 12.24 -8.00 -4.96
N CYS A 273 11.43 -7.82 -5.97
CA CYS A 273 10.28 -8.69 -6.21
C CYS A 273 10.62 -9.76 -7.26
N PRO A 274 10.18 -11.02 -7.08
CA PRO A 274 10.46 -12.08 -8.03
C PRO A 274 10.00 -11.75 -9.45
N GLY A 275 10.93 -11.89 -10.43
CA GLY A 275 10.65 -11.65 -11.84
C GLY A 275 10.44 -10.18 -12.25
N CYS A 276 10.52 -9.23 -11.32
CA CYS A 276 10.31 -7.82 -11.63
C CYS A 276 11.63 -7.11 -11.98
N PRO A 277 11.79 -6.62 -13.22
CA PRO A 277 13.01 -5.91 -13.65
C PRO A 277 13.11 -4.48 -13.10
N GLN A 278 12.04 -3.93 -12.52
CA GLN A 278 12.03 -2.56 -12.01
C GLN A 278 13.02 -2.35 -10.85
N GLN A 279 13.24 -3.36 -10.03
CA GLN A 279 14.22 -3.34 -8.93
C GLN A 279 14.21 -2.03 -8.11
N CYS A 280 13.01 -1.47 -7.87
CA CYS A 280 12.84 -0.12 -7.30
C CYS A 280 13.34 0.01 -5.85
N LEU A 281 13.42 -1.07 -5.08
CA LEU A 281 13.94 -1.04 -3.72
C LEU A 281 15.43 -1.36 -3.69
N LYS A 282 16.22 -0.46 -3.09
CA LYS A 282 17.65 -0.63 -2.87
C LYS A 282 17.94 -1.00 -1.44
N SER A 283 18.96 -1.82 -1.20
CA SER A 283 19.44 -2.12 0.15
C SER A 283 20.61 -1.21 0.52
N TYR A 284 20.43 -0.48 1.60
CA TYR A 284 21.47 0.38 2.19
C TYR A 284 21.78 -0.08 3.59
N LEU A 285 23.06 -0.18 3.93
CA LEU A 285 23.52 -0.60 5.26
C LEU A 285 24.49 0.41 5.84
N VAL A 286 24.27 0.77 7.09
CA VAL A 286 25.29 1.42 7.90
C VAL A 286 26.29 0.38 8.42
N LYS A 287 27.48 0.83 8.81
CA LYS A 287 28.48 -0.02 9.44
C LYS A 287 27.87 -0.66 10.68
N ASP A 288 27.89 -1.82 10.96
CA ASP A 288 27.24 -2.54 12.07
C ASP A 288 25.71 -2.66 11.96
N GLY A 289 25.14 -2.30 10.80
CA GLY A 289 23.71 -2.49 10.53
C GLY A 289 23.37 -3.96 10.25
N PRO A 290 22.08 -4.27 10.24
CA PRO A 290 21.62 -5.64 9.97
C PRO A 290 22.01 -6.07 8.55
N ILE A 291 22.37 -7.35 8.41
CA ILE A 291 22.82 -7.91 7.12
C ILE A 291 21.67 -7.98 6.11
N ASP A 292 20.45 -8.25 6.58
CA ASP A 292 19.23 -8.36 5.76
C ASP A 292 18.21 -7.27 6.14
N GLY A 293 17.26 -6.96 5.23
CA GLY A 293 16.19 -6.01 5.48
C GLY A 293 16.57 -4.54 5.33
N GLY A 294 17.73 -4.25 4.78
CA GLY A 294 18.17 -2.88 4.50
C GLY A 294 17.45 -2.21 3.31
N ARG A 295 16.42 -2.85 2.75
CA ARG A 295 15.63 -2.30 1.64
C ARG A 295 14.97 -1.00 2.05
N GLN A 296 15.32 0.07 1.32
CA GLN A 296 14.82 1.40 1.60
C GLN A 296 13.55 1.69 0.80
N HIS A 297 12.54 2.16 1.50
CA HIS A 297 11.38 2.75 0.88
C HIS A 297 11.54 4.27 0.87
N GLN A 298 11.47 4.91 -0.30
CA GLN A 298 11.65 6.36 -0.41
C GLN A 298 10.71 7.16 0.51
N LEU A 299 9.48 6.70 0.73
CA LEU A 299 8.54 7.34 1.65
C LEU A 299 8.98 7.28 3.12
N SER A 300 9.70 6.23 3.53
CA SER A 300 10.25 6.14 4.88
C SER A 300 11.27 7.24 5.12
N ILE A 301 12.14 7.43 4.13
CA ILE A 301 13.19 8.45 4.19
C ILE A 301 12.58 9.84 4.18
N THR A 302 11.69 10.13 3.24
CA THR A 302 11.05 11.44 3.13
C THR A 302 10.18 11.77 4.35
N ALA A 303 9.52 10.79 4.97
CA ALA A 303 8.77 11.00 6.19
C ALA A 303 9.67 11.44 7.35
N LEU A 304 10.81 10.78 7.57
CA LEU A 304 11.74 11.17 8.62
C LEU A 304 12.46 12.47 8.30
N LEU A 305 12.86 12.67 7.05
CA LEU A 305 13.53 13.88 6.58
C LEU A 305 12.64 15.12 6.74
N SER A 306 11.43 15.10 6.18
CA SER A 306 10.59 16.30 6.07
C SER A 306 9.61 16.46 7.24
N GLN A 307 8.87 15.42 7.63
CA GLN A 307 7.88 15.54 8.71
C GLN A 307 8.51 15.60 10.10
N TYR A 308 9.68 15.01 10.30
CA TYR A 308 10.40 15.07 11.57
C TYR A 308 11.59 16.05 11.53
N GLY A 309 12.32 16.12 10.43
CA GLY A 309 13.47 17.01 10.23
C GLY A 309 14.82 16.38 10.59
N GLU A 310 15.02 15.09 10.28
CA GLU A 310 16.29 14.40 10.39
C GLU A 310 16.99 14.40 9.01
N GLY A 311 18.21 14.88 8.92
CA GLY A 311 19.00 14.95 7.69
C GLY A 311 20.24 14.06 7.67
N ASP A 312 20.54 13.38 8.77
CA ASP A 312 21.67 12.47 8.86
C ASP A 312 21.37 11.17 8.09
N VAL A 313 22.15 10.89 7.05
CA VAL A 313 21.93 9.75 6.13
C VAL A 313 21.95 8.41 6.86
N GLU A 314 22.90 8.20 7.77
CA GLU A 314 22.97 6.94 8.53
C GLU A 314 21.71 6.74 9.39
N LYS A 315 21.20 7.81 10.00
CA LYS A 315 19.95 7.74 10.77
C LYS A 315 18.72 7.52 9.89
N LEU A 316 18.69 8.09 8.67
CA LEU A 316 17.61 7.83 7.72
C LEU A 316 17.57 6.35 7.32
N ILE A 317 18.74 5.76 7.04
CA ILE A 317 18.88 4.33 6.73
C ILE A 317 18.52 3.47 7.96
N GLU A 318 19.06 3.81 9.15
CA GLU A 318 18.77 3.10 10.40
C GLU A 318 17.27 3.14 10.74
N PHE A 319 16.61 4.27 10.49
CA PHE A 319 15.17 4.42 10.73
C PHE A 319 14.35 3.40 9.95
N ASN A 320 14.58 3.31 8.64
CA ASN A 320 13.86 2.38 7.78
C ASN A 320 14.11 0.92 8.22
N SER A 321 15.38 0.55 8.34
CA SER A 321 15.76 -0.83 8.71
C SER A 321 15.23 -1.22 10.09
N TYR A 322 15.29 -0.31 11.06
CA TYR A 322 14.81 -0.60 12.41
C TYR A 322 13.28 -0.69 12.48
N CYS A 323 12.55 0.12 11.71
CA CYS A 323 11.09 -0.03 11.61
C CYS A 323 10.71 -1.42 11.07
N HIS A 324 11.42 -1.93 10.06
CA HIS A 324 11.23 -3.31 9.58
C HIS A 324 11.59 -4.35 10.65
N GLU A 325 12.74 -4.19 11.32
CA GLU A 325 13.18 -5.12 12.36
C GLU A 325 12.15 -5.28 13.47
N ILE A 326 11.56 -4.18 13.92
CA ILE A 326 10.59 -4.19 15.02
C ILE A 326 9.12 -4.19 14.57
N GLY A 327 8.86 -4.26 13.27
CA GLY A 327 7.51 -4.34 12.71
C GLY A 327 6.61 -3.17 13.07
N VAL A 328 7.02 -1.95 12.68
CA VAL A 328 6.22 -0.73 12.86
C VAL A 328 6.17 0.11 11.58
N GLU A 329 5.08 0.83 11.40
CA GLU A 329 4.83 1.67 10.22
C GLU A 329 5.73 2.91 10.21
N HIS A 330 6.47 3.12 9.14
CA HIS A 330 7.44 4.22 9.00
C HIS A 330 6.79 5.61 9.09
N ILE A 331 5.71 5.83 8.35
CA ILE A 331 5.00 7.12 8.30
C ILE A 331 4.39 7.41 9.69
N TYR A 332 3.77 6.41 10.30
CA TYR A 332 3.20 6.55 11.65
C TYR A 332 4.28 6.86 12.69
N MET A 333 5.45 6.22 12.61
CA MET A 333 6.58 6.49 13.52
C MET A 333 7.16 7.88 13.32
N ALA A 334 7.34 8.35 12.08
CA ALA A 334 7.80 9.71 11.81
C ALA A 334 6.82 10.76 12.36
N ALA A 335 5.51 10.54 12.18
CA ALA A 335 4.46 11.38 12.76
C ALA A 335 4.50 11.40 14.29
N LEU A 336 4.68 10.25 14.94
CA LEU A 336 4.82 10.16 16.40
C LEU A 336 6.08 10.86 16.93
N LEU A 337 7.21 10.72 16.24
CA LEU A 337 8.45 11.42 16.59
C LEU A 337 8.26 12.94 16.52
N SER A 338 7.57 13.42 15.48
CA SER A 338 7.20 14.83 15.32
C SER A 338 6.25 15.30 16.41
N GLN A 339 5.16 14.55 16.67
CA GLN A 339 4.19 14.85 17.73
C GLN A 339 4.82 14.96 19.11
N GLU A 340 5.67 14.00 19.46
CA GLU A 340 6.30 13.91 20.78
C GLU A 340 7.56 14.79 20.90
N LYS A 341 7.91 15.53 19.84
CA LYS A 341 9.08 16.43 19.79
C LYS A 341 10.34 15.77 20.33
N VAL A 342 10.57 14.52 19.91
CA VAL A 342 11.74 13.76 20.34
C VAL A 342 13.00 14.42 19.78
N LYS A 343 14.01 14.66 20.61
CA LYS A 343 15.26 15.33 20.14
C LYS A 343 16.10 14.37 19.32
N SER A 344 16.59 14.84 18.15
CA SER A 344 17.38 14.05 17.18
C SER A 344 18.79 13.64 17.66
N LYS A 345 19.27 14.15 18.80
CA LYS A 345 20.58 13.80 19.39
C LYS A 345 20.68 12.36 19.92
N LYS A 346 19.57 11.61 19.97
CA LYS A 346 19.55 10.22 20.44
C LYS A 346 19.68 9.26 19.25
N SER A 347 20.14 8.03 19.53
CA SER A 347 20.08 6.94 18.56
C SER A 347 18.63 6.73 18.08
N ILE A 348 18.47 6.45 16.80
CA ILE A 348 17.15 6.19 16.15
C ILE A 348 16.39 5.09 16.90
N LYS A 349 17.04 3.99 17.26
CA LYS A 349 16.42 2.90 18.03
C LYS A 349 15.81 3.38 19.34
N LYS A 350 16.54 4.22 20.09
CA LYS A 350 16.02 4.82 21.34
C LYS A 350 14.85 5.78 21.09
N MET A 351 14.89 6.51 19.99
CA MET A 351 13.83 7.44 19.62
C MET A 351 12.54 6.68 19.28
N ILE A 352 12.63 5.69 18.42
CA ILE A 352 11.47 4.88 17.99
C ILE A 352 10.88 4.12 19.18
N ASN A 353 11.70 3.42 19.97
CA ASN A 353 11.22 2.67 21.14
C ASN A 353 10.47 3.55 22.16
N LYS A 354 10.80 4.83 22.24
CA LYS A 354 10.11 5.78 23.11
C LYS A 354 8.67 6.06 22.64
N VAL A 355 8.39 5.95 21.36
CA VAL A 355 7.09 6.34 20.77
C VAL A 355 6.29 5.18 20.21
N ALA A 356 6.89 4.03 19.90
CA ALA A 356 6.26 2.93 19.16
C ALA A 356 4.98 2.35 19.81
N SER A 357 4.79 2.52 21.12
CA SER A 357 3.56 2.13 21.82
C SER A 357 2.56 3.28 22.00
N LYS A 358 2.88 4.47 21.50
CA LYS A 358 1.99 5.63 21.60
C LYS A 358 1.00 5.67 20.44
N LYS A 359 0.05 6.61 20.52
CA LYS A 359 -0.92 6.88 19.46
C LYS A 359 -0.89 8.35 19.07
N LEU A 360 -1.32 8.62 17.84
CA LEU A 360 -1.52 10.00 17.37
C LEU A 360 -2.66 10.64 18.17
N LYS A 361 -2.46 11.90 18.57
CA LYS A 361 -3.44 12.70 19.30
C LYS A 361 -4.40 13.37 18.31
N SER A 362 -5.62 13.65 18.73
CA SER A 362 -6.64 14.31 17.88
C SER A 362 -6.22 15.68 17.35
N GLY A 363 -5.30 16.38 18.02
CA GLY A 363 -4.75 17.65 17.54
C GLY A 363 -3.57 17.54 16.57
N PHE A 364 -3.13 16.30 16.22
CA PHE A 364 -2.14 16.09 15.18
C PHE A 364 -2.86 15.86 13.84
N ASN A 365 -2.31 16.40 12.72
CA ASN A 365 -2.96 16.30 11.43
C ASN A 365 -2.95 14.86 10.92
N GLN A 366 -4.12 14.31 10.68
CA GLN A 366 -4.38 12.94 10.28
C GLN A 366 -5.67 12.87 9.47
N ILE A 367 -5.79 11.86 8.60
CA ILE A 367 -7.02 11.56 7.87
C ILE A 367 -7.57 10.24 8.41
N LYS A 368 -8.84 10.22 8.81
CA LYS A 368 -9.51 9.01 9.35
C LYS A 368 -8.72 8.31 10.48
N GLY A 369 -8.03 9.09 11.33
CA GLY A 369 -7.22 8.56 12.43
C GLY A 369 -5.86 7.99 12.02
N MET A 370 -5.48 8.07 10.75
CA MET A 370 -4.23 7.56 10.21
C MET A 370 -3.24 8.68 9.90
N ALA A 371 -1.95 8.37 10.00
CA ALA A 371 -0.88 9.29 9.57
C ALA A 371 -0.96 9.54 8.06
N ILE A 372 -0.75 10.79 7.67
CA ILE A 372 -0.76 11.19 6.26
C ILE A 372 0.64 10.98 5.66
N PRO A 373 0.76 10.39 4.46
CA PRO A 373 2.04 10.26 3.75
C PRO A 373 2.77 11.60 3.57
N PRO A 374 4.10 11.60 3.39
CA PRO A 374 4.96 12.79 3.45
C PRO A 374 4.89 13.71 2.21
N TRP A 375 3.74 13.85 1.60
CA TRP A 375 3.45 14.79 0.52
C TRP A 375 2.71 16.00 1.05
N ASP A 376 2.89 17.17 0.45
CA ASP A 376 2.07 18.32 0.80
C ASP A 376 0.81 18.38 -0.08
N GLY A 377 -0.35 18.30 0.57
CA GLY A 377 -1.64 18.29 -0.11
C GLY A 377 -2.03 19.58 -0.76
N ARG A 378 -1.38 20.70 -0.40
CA ARG A 378 -1.63 21.99 -1.01
C ARG A 378 -1.06 22.06 -2.43
N GLY A 379 -0.03 21.25 -2.72
CA GLY A 379 0.52 21.07 -4.06
C GLY A 379 -0.11 19.90 -4.84
N ASN A 380 -0.51 18.84 -4.14
CA ASN A 380 -1.07 17.61 -4.71
C ASN A 380 -2.57 17.48 -4.34
N GLN A 381 -3.39 18.43 -4.75
CA GLN A 381 -4.78 18.54 -4.28
C GLN A 381 -5.68 17.39 -4.76
N GLY A 382 -5.44 16.84 -5.96
CA GLY A 382 -6.17 15.68 -6.48
C GLY A 382 -5.87 14.41 -5.69
N LEU A 383 -4.58 14.13 -5.44
CA LEU A 383 -4.15 13.03 -4.59
C LEU A 383 -4.77 13.13 -3.19
N PHE A 384 -4.75 14.33 -2.59
CA PHE A 384 -5.26 14.52 -1.22
C PHE A 384 -6.78 14.44 -1.14
N LEU A 385 -7.50 14.87 -2.17
CA LEU A 385 -8.94 14.60 -2.28
C LEU A 385 -9.21 13.09 -2.30
N ALA A 386 -8.49 12.35 -3.13
CA ALA A 386 -8.61 10.90 -3.18
C ALA A 386 -8.24 10.25 -1.84
N MET A 387 -7.17 10.68 -1.16
CA MET A 387 -6.81 10.20 0.19
C MET A 387 -7.91 10.47 1.22
N ALA A 388 -8.57 11.64 1.17
CA ALA A 388 -9.66 12.00 2.08
C ALA A 388 -10.87 11.09 1.88
N LEU A 389 -11.20 10.78 0.63
CA LEU A 389 -12.36 9.96 0.27
C LEU A 389 -12.08 8.46 0.37
N ASN A 390 -10.82 8.01 0.24
CA ASN A 390 -10.48 6.59 0.15
C ASN A 390 -11.00 5.78 1.35
N PRO A 391 -11.78 4.71 1.12
CA PRO A 391 -12.28 3.87 2.20
C PRO A 391 -11.19 3.27 3.09
N SER A 392 -10.03 2.90 2.53
CA SER A 392 -8.88 2.36 3.26
C SER A 392 -7.96 3.44 3.87
N GLY A 393 -8.38 4.73 3.92
CA GLY A 393 -7.61 5.82 4.49
C GLY A 393 -6.56 6.42 3.53
N PRO A 394 -5.65 7.27 4.05
CA PRO A 394 -4.78 8.11 3.24
C PRO A 394 -3.57 7.35 2.68
N ARG A 395 -3.80 6.48 1.71
CA ARG A 395 -2.73 5.78 0.99
C ARG A 395 -2.13 6.69 -0.08
N TYR A 396 -0.79 6.70 -0.22
CA TYR A 396 -0.12 7.47 -1.29
C TYR A 396 -0.36 6.88 -2.69
N ASP A 397 -0.74 5.63 -2.75
CA ASP A 397 -0.99 4.84 -3.94
C ASP A 397 -2.49 4.71 -4.27
N VAL A 398 -3.26 5.76 -4.01
CA VAL A 398 -4.70 5.83 -4.37
C VAL A 398 -4.89 6.21 -5.82
N ILE A 399 -4.18 7.24 -6.27
CA ILE A 399 -4.11 7.73 -7.65
C ILE A 399 -2.69 8.20 -7.95
N GLU A 400 -2.37 8.40 -9.23
CA GLU A 400 -1.13 9.06 -9.64
C GLU A 400 -1.08 10.50 -9.12
N HIS A 401 0.12 10.96 -8.82
CA HIS A 401 0.31 12.24 -8.14
C HIS A 401 0.19 13.41 -9.12
N ASP A 402 -0.42 14.51 -8.68
CA ASP A 402 -0.61 15.71 -9.51
C ASP A 402 0.71 16.23 -10.09
N ILE A 403 1.77 16.14 -9.28
CA ILE A 403 3.11 16.59 -9.64
C ILE A 403 3.68 15.84 -10.85
N ASP A 404 3.29 14.59 -11.09
CA ASP A 404 3.76 13.78 -12.20
C ASP A 404 3.21 14.26 -13.56
N PHE A 405 2.26 15.21 -13.54
CA PHE A 405 1.65 15.82 -14.71
C PHE A 405 1.89 17.33 -14.81
N ASP A 406 2.84 17.86 -14.06
CA ASP A 406 3.25 19.27 -14.17
C ASP A 406 3.96 19.50 -15.51
N PRO A 407 3.46 20.45 -16.36
CA PRO A 407 4.00 20.67 -17.69
C PRO A 407 5.45 21.22 -17.70
N ASP A 408 5.91 21.79 -16.59
CA ASP A 408 7.27 22.28 -16.48
C ASP A 408 8.26 21.19 -16.07
N TRP A 409 7.79 19.96 -15.94
CA TRP A 409 8.63 18.83 -15.61
C TRP A 409 9.35 18.29 -16.83
N VAL A 410 10.60 17.86 -16.64
CA VAL A 410 11.43 17.26 -17.72
C VAL A 410 10.82 16.01 -18.35
N TRP A 411 9.76 15.48 -17.75
CA TRP A 411 9.11 14.24 -18.18
C TRP A 411 7.73 14.48 -18.81
N SER A 412 7.67 15.38 -19.77
CA SER A 412 6.44 15.74 -20.52
C SER A 412 5.67 14.54 -21.11
N ARG A 413 6.35 13.41 -21.33
CA ARG A 413 5.75 12.13 -21.76
C ARG A 413 4.64 11.67 -20.81
N HIS A 414 4.74 11.99 -19.53
CA HIS A 414 3.68 11.66 -18.56
C HIS A 414 2.37 12.37 -18.86
N VAL A 415 2.43 13.62 -19.31
CA VAL A 415 1.25 14.36 -19.75
C VAL A 415 0.60 13.68 -20.95
N GLU A 416 1.40 13.26 -21.93
CA GLU A 416 0.92 12.57 -23.13
C GLU A 416 0.19 11.27 -22.77
N PHE A 417 0.80 10.41 -21.96
CA PHE A 417 0.16 9.18 -21.52
C PHE A 417 -1.03 9.41 -20.58
N GLY A 418 -0.97 10.46 -19.77
CA GLY A 418 -2.07 10.86 -18.88
C GLY A 418 -3.32 11.33 -19.65
N MET A 419 -3.20 11.74 -20.93
CA MET A 419 -4.36 12.22 -21.71
C MET A 419 -5.42 11.13 -21.88
N GLU A 420 -5.06 9.86 -21.93
CA GLU A 420 -6.00 8.73 -21.95
C GLU A 420 -6.92 8.76 -20.73
N TYR A 421 -6.41 9.21 -19.59
CA TYR A 421 -7.12 9.28 -18.30
C TYR A 421 -7.65 10.68 -17.98
N GLY A 422 -7.72 11.56 -18.96
CA GLY A 422 -8.30 12.89 -18.81
C GLY A 422 -7.35 13.97 -18.32
N ILE A 423 -6.02 13.73 -18.32
CA ILE A 423 -5.04 14.80 -18.13
C ILE A 423 -5.09 15.75 -19.31
N PRO A 424 -5.21 17.07 -19.11
CA PRO A 424 -5.21 18.03 -20.22
C PRO A 424 -3.88 18.00 -20.98
N LYS A 425 -3.91 18.30 -22.30
CA LYS A 425 -2.72 18.38 -23.15
C LYS A 425 -1.62 19.31 -22.60
N GLY A 426 -2.01 20.34 -21.84
CA GLY A 426 -1.08 21.27 -21.18
C GLY A 426 -0.62 20.81 -19.78
N GLY A 427 -0.91 19.57 -19.38
CA GLY A 427 -0.64 19.09 -18.02
C GLY A 427 -1.61 19.61 -16.97
N LEU A 428 -1.29 19.42 -15.69
CA LEU A 428 -2.10 19.89 -14.57
C LEU A 428 -1.53 21.18 -13.98
N ALA A 429 -2.43 22.12 -13.70
CA ALA A 429 -2.09 23.25 -12.84
C ALA A 429 -2.05 22.75 -11.40
N LEU A 430 -0.89 22.81 -10.76
CA LEU A 430 -0.71 22.41 -9.38
C LEU A 430 -1.37 23.38 -8.40
N GLY A 431 -1.73 22.89 -7.23
CA GLY A 431 -2.33 23.72 -6.18
C GLY A 431 -3.78 24.14 -6.46
N THR A 432 -4.50 23.46 -7.35
CA THR A 432 -5.91 23.75 -7.68
C THR A 432 -6.74 22.48 -7.81
N LEU A 433 -8.06 22.59 -7.58
CA LEU A 433 -9.06 21.52 -7.79
C LEU A 433 -10.17 21.98 -8.76
N ASP A 434 -9.80 22.65 -9.84
CA ASP A 434 -10.80 23.10 -10.79
C ASP A 434 -11.59 21.93 -11.41
N LYS A 435 -12.83 22.21 -11.86
CA LYS A 435 -13.78 21.18 -12.32
C LYS A 435 -13.27 20.31 -13.49
N ARG A 436 -12.29 20.78 -14.27
CA ARG A 436 -11.69 20.01 -15.38
C ARG A 436 -10.94 18.78 -14.89
N ARG A 437 -10.62 18.73 -13.59
CA ARG A 437 -9.88 17.63 -12.98
C ARG A 437 -10.77 16.43 -12.57
N GLU A 438 -12.09 16.58 -12.62
CA GLU A 438 -13.02 15.51 -12.23
C GLU A 438 -12.73 14.21 -12.98
N LYS A 439 -12.58 14.31 -14.32
CA LYS A 439 -12.30 13.12 -15.13
C LYS A 439 -10.97 12.48 -14.75
N SER A 440 -9.90 13.26 -14.66
CA SER A 440 -8.57 12.71 -14.37
C SER A 440 -8.49 12.07 -12.97
N ILE A 441 -9.03 12.72 -11.95
CA ILE A 441 -9.08 12.15 -10.60
C ILE A 441 -9.89 10.84 -10.58
N GLY A 442 -11.06 10.84 -11.22
CA GLY A 442 -11.92 9.66 -11.25
C GLY A 442 -11.32 8.50 -12.03
N ASP A 443 -10.82 8.74 -13.26
CA ASP A 443 -10.28 7.69 -14.13
C ASP A 443 -8.97 7.09 -13.53
N LEU A 444 -8.09 7.93 -13.02
CA LEU A 444 -6.87 7.45 -12.35
C LEU A 444 -7.19 6.63 -11.10
N TRP A 445 -8.23 7.01 -10.36
CA TRP A 445 -8.62 6.23 -9.17
C TRP A 445 -9.23 4.88 -9.55
N LEU A 446 -10.11 4.86 -10.56
CA LEU A 446 -10.67 3.61 -11.09
C LEU A 446 -9.58 2.69 -11.64
N LEU A 447 -8.64 3.26 -12.41
CA LEU A 447 -7.49 2.52 -12.91
C LEU A 447 -6.69 1.88 -11.77
N TRP A 448 -6.24 2.67 -10.79
CA TRP A 448 -5.38 2.15 -9.73
C TRP A 448 -6.13 1.20 -8.78
N SER A 449 -7.43 1.40 -8.60
CA SER A 449 -8.27 0.41 -7.91
C SER A 449 -8.34 -0.92 -8.65
N ALA A 450 -8.41 -0.88 -9.99
CA ALA A 450 -8.36 -2.09 -10.83
C ALA A 450 -6.97 -2.76 -10.78
N LEU A 451 -5.88 -1.97 -10.79
CA LEU A 451 -4.52 -2.51 -10.66
C LEU A 451 -4.33 -3.23 -9.32
N ASP A 452 -4.85 -2.67 -8.24
CA ASP A 452 -4.87 -3.33 -6.93
C ASP A 452 -5.63 -4.66 -6.98
N ALA A 453 -6.80 -4.69 -7.64
CA ALA A 453 -7.59 -5.90 -7.83
C ALA A 453 -6.85 -6.98 -8.61
N LEU A 454 -6.11 -6.57 -9.64
CA LEU A 454 -5.32 -7.47 -10.49
C LEU A 454 -4.02 -7.95 -9.83
N GLY A 455 -3.49 -7.23 -8.83
CA GLY A 455 -2.20 -7.50 -8.21
C GLY A 455 -1.02 -6.90 -8.97
N ILE A 456 -1.22 -5.70 -9.57
CA ILE A 456 -0.20 -4.95 -10.31
C ILE A 456 0.36 -3.82 -9.44
N CYS A 457 1.68 -3.76 -9.33
CA CYS A 457 2.40 -2.74 -8.58
C CYS A 457 2.44 -1.40 -9.31
N ILE A 458 2.12 -0.32 -8.60
CA ILE A 458 2.12 1.05 -9.14
C ILE A 458 3.51 1.52 -9.62
N TYR A 459 4.60 0.99 -9.07
CA TYR A 459 5.97 1.32 -9.50
C TYR A 459 6.33 0.79 -10.91
N ALA A 460 5.45 0.04 -11.54
CA ALA A 460 5.58 -0.39 -12.93
C ALA A 460 4.44 0.14 -13.81
N ALA A 461 3.33 0.59 -13.22
CA ALA A 461 2.01 0.76 -13.82
C ALA A 461 1.80 2.12 -14.50
N PRO A 462 0.80 2.20 -15.43
CA PRO A 462 0.43 3.44 -16.09
C PRO A 462 -0.16 4.47 -15.09
N PRO A 463 -0.20 5.74 -15.50
CA PRO A 463 0.24 6.26 -16.80
C PRO A 463 1.72 6.65 -16.85
N THR A 464 2.39 6.78 -15.73
CA THR A 464 3.71 7.43 -15.66
C THR A 464 4.89 6.46 -15.75
N ARG A 465 4.68 5.16 -15.49
CA ARG A 465 5.72 4.13 -15.64
C ARG A 465 5.60 3.47 -17.02
N GLU A 466 6.44 2.50 -17.30
CA GLU A 466 6.60 1.95 -18.65
C GLU A 466 5.49 0.98 -19.05
N LEU A 467 4.81 0.30 -18.12
CA LEU A 467 3.59 -0.44 -18.46
C LEU A 467 2.47 0.53 -18.85
N GLN A 468 1.82 0.26 -19.98
CA GLN A 468 0.71 1.07 -20.48
C GLN A 468 -0.58 0.23 -20.56
N SER A 469 -1.73 0.87 -20.83
CA SER A 469 -3.05 0.22 -20.90
C SER A 469 -3.04 -1.06 -21.74
N ALA A 470 -2.46 -1.01 -22.94
CA ALA A 470 -2.37 -2.17 -23.83
C ALA A 470 -1.57 -3.34 -23.19
N ASP A 471 -0.55 -3.04 -22.41
CA ASP A 471 0.24 -4.06 -21.71
C ASP A 471 -0.57 -4.73 -20.61
N ILE A 472 -1.38 -3.96 -19.86
CA ILE A 472 -2.29 -4.50 -18.85
C ILE A 472 -3.31 -5.43 -19.49
N LEU A 473 -3.94 -5.02 -20.59
CA LEU A 473 -4.90 -5.85 -21.31
C LEU A 473 -4.26 -7.15 -21.84
N ASN A 474 -3.02 -7.07 -22.34
CA ASN A 474 -2.26 -8.24 -22.78
C ASN A 474 -1.89 -9.18 -21.62
N LEU A 475 -1.53 -8.64 -20.47
CA LEU A 475 -1.26 -9.45 -19.26
C LEU A 475 -2.52 -10.20 -18.83
N VAL A 476 -3.67 -9.53 -18.73
CA VAL A 476 -4.94 -10.17 -18.41
C VAL A 476 -5.25 -11.29 -19.38
N LYS A 477 -5.26 -11.01 -20.69
CA LYS A 477 -5.51 -12.01 -21.73
C LYS A 477 -4.55 -13.21 -21.64
N SER A 478 -3.27 -12.94 -21.42
CA SER A 478 -2.25 -14.01 -21.35
C SER A 478 -2.40 -14.95 -20.16
N VAL A 479 -2.87 -14.43 -19.03
CA VAL A 479 -3.00 -15.20 -17.79
C VAL A 479 -4.36 -15.86 -17.66
N THR A 480 -5.45 -15.18 -18.06
CA THR A 480 -6.82 -15.68 -17.89
C THR A 480 -7.36 -16.37 -19.14
N GLY A 481 -6.81 -16.08 -20.32
CA GLY A 481 -7.36 -16.46 -21.60
C GLY A 481 -8.51 -15.57 -22.10
N ASP A 482 -9.01 -14.66 -21.25
CA ASP A 482 -10.16 -13.82 -21.54
C ASP A 482 -9.72 -12.45 -22.06
N GLU A 483 -10.42 -11.94 -23.08
CA GLU A 483 -10.25 -10.56 -23.53
C GLU A 483 -10.99 -9.59 -22.61
N THR A 484 -10.34 -8.48 -22.31
CA THR A 484 -10.92 -7.40 -21.51
C THR A 484 -10.69 -6.04 -22.21
N SER A 485 -11.29 -4.99 -21.66
CA SER A 485 -11.14 -3.62 -22.14
C SER A 485 -10.86 -2.67 -20.96
N MET A 486 -10.43 -1.45 -21.26
CA MET A 486 -10.23 -0.45 -20.22
C MET A 486 -11.53 -0.12 -19.49
N ASP A 487 -12.67 -0.09 -20.19
CA ASP A 487 -13.99 0.13 -19.54
C ASP A 487 -14.28 -0.97 -18.50
N LYS A 488 -14.05 -2.24 -18.85
CA LYS A 488 -14.21 -3.35 -17.90
C LYS A 488 -13.23 -3.27 -16.72
N LEU A 489 -12.02 -2.74 -16.94
CA LEU A 489 -11.09 -2.49 -15.83
C LEU A 489 -11.56 -1.34 -14.94
N PHE A 490 -12.13 -0.29 -15.52
CA PHE A 490 -12.75 0.79 -14.71
C PHE A 490 -13.95 0.27 -13.92
N ASP A 491 -14.82 -0.56 -14.50
CA ASP A 491 -15.91 -1.22 -13.79
C ASP A 491 -15.40 -2.11 -12.64
N LEU A 492 -14.30 -2.83 -12.85
CA LEU A 492 -13.63 -3.62 -11.80
C LEU A 492 -13.14 -2.72 -10.65
N GLY A 493 -12.50 -1.60 -10.98
CA GLY A 493 -12.04 -0.61 -10.00
C GLY A 493 -13.20 0.00 -9.22
N LEU A 494 -14.30 0.31 -9.91
CA LEU A 494 -15.52 0.85 -9.33
C LEU A 494 -16.21 -0.15 -8.40
N ALA A 495 -16.34 -1.41 -8.82
CA ALA A 495 -16.92 -2.48 -8.01
C ALA A 495 -16.15 -2.68 -6.69
N ARG A 496 -14.80 -2.73 -6.76
CA ARG A 496 -13.96 -2.83 -5.57
C ARG A 496 -14.18 -1.65 -4.61
N LEU A 497 -14.16 -0.42 -5.11
CA LEU A 497 -14.40 0.78 -4.31
C LEU A 497 -15.82 0.84 -3.73
N ALA A 498 -16.83 0.36 -4.46
CA ALA A 498 -18.21 0.29 -3.99
C ALA A 498 -18.35 -0.67 -2.80
N ILE A 499 -17.77 -1.88 -2.88
CA ILE A 499 -17.78 -2.83 -1.75
C ILE A 499 -17.08 -2.24 -0.53
N GLN A 500 -15.91 -1.63 -0.72
CA GLN A 500 -15.16 -0.99 0.37
C GLN A 500 -15.95 0.14 1.03
N ARG A 501 -16.64 0.94 0.23
CA ARG A 501 -17.49 2.05 0.70
C ARG A 501 -18.67 1.54 1.52
N ASP A 502 -19.42 0.54 1.01
CA ASP A 502 -20.54 -0.07 1.71
C ASP A 502 -20.11 -0.74 3.03
N MET A 503 -18.94 -1.37 3.05
CA MET A 503 -18.38 -1.91 4.29
C MET A 503 -18.17 -0.83 5.35
N ASN A 504 -17.55 0.29 4.98
CA ASN A 504 -17.35 1.41 5.91
C ASN A 504 -18.68 2.00 6.38
N TYR A 505 -19.67 2.10 5.49
CA TYR A 505 -21.01 2.54 5.86
C TYR A 505 -21.63 1.59 6.92
N ARG A 506 -21.55 0.29 6.70
CA ARG A 506 -22.04 -0.73 7.66
C ARG A 506 -21.26 -0.75 8.98
N LEU A 507 -19.97 -0.42 8.95
CA LEU A 507 -19.13 -0.29 10.14
C LEU A 507 -19.38 1.03 10.90
N GLY A 508 -20.23 1.93 10.38
CA GLY A 508 -20.55 3.21 10.99
C GLY A 508 -19.41 4.24 10.87
N VAL A 509 -18.53 4.10 9.88
CA VAL A 509 -17.50 5.12 9.60
C VAL A 509 -18.20 6.41 9.18
N ASN A 510 -17.95 7.47 9.94
CA ASN A 510 -18.61 8.75 9.72
C ASN A 510 -18.19 9.38 8.38
N PRO A 511 -19.12 9.64 7.43
CA PRO A 511 -18.81 10.28 6.15
C PRO A 511 -18.28 11.71 6.28
N GLN A 512 -18.47 12.37 7.43
CA GLN A 512 -17.84 13.66 7.73
C GLN A 512 -16.31 13.54 7.86
N SER A 513 -15.77 12.33 8.02
CA SER A 513 -14.32 12.10 7.99
C SER A 513 -13.72 12.13 6.57
N ASP A 514 -14.55 12.19 5.53
CA ASP A 514 -14.14 12.35 4.12
C ASP A 514 -13.71 13.79 3.83
N THR A 515 -12.74 14.28 4.59
CA THR A 515 -12.22 15.64 4.52
C THR A 515 -10.74 15.69 4.89
N LEU A 516 -10.13 16.83 4.61
CA LEU A 516 -8.76 17.13 5.03
C LEU A 516 -8.72 17.84 6.39
N PRO A 517 -7.63 17.72 7.14
CA PRO A 517 -7.37 18.59 8.30
C PRO A 517 -7.42 20.08 7.93
N ASN A 518 -7.90 20.90 8.85
CA ASN A 518 -8.09 22.35 8.63
C ASN A 518 -6.83 23.07 8.17
N ILE A 519 -5.65 22.59 8.55
CA ILE A 519 -4.38 23.21 8.17
C ILE A 519 -4.21 23.37 6.66
N PHE A 520 -4.75 22.43 5.86
CA PHE A 520 -4.66 22.49 4.39
C PHE A 520 -5.54 23.59 3.79
N PHE A 521 -6.63 23.96 4.47
CA PHE A 521 -7.54 25.02 4.06
C PHE A 521 -7.16 26.40 4.62
N ASP A 522 -6.57 26.44 5.81
CA ASP A 522 -6.42 27.69 6.56
C ASP A 522 -4.99 28.26 6.51
N LYS A 523 -4.00 27.45 6.13
CA LYS A 523 -2.59 27.88 6.16
C LYS A 523 -1.91 27.65 4.81
N PRO A 524 -1.52 28.71 4.10
CA PRO A 524 -0.74 28.58 2.87
C PRO A 524 0.63 27.96 3.16
N ILE A 525 1.17 27.25 2.19
CA ILE A 525 2.54 26.70 2.23
C ILE A 525 3.55 27.82 1.94
N ASN A 526 4.72 27.79 2.59
CA ASN A 526 5.93 28.45 2.15
C ASN A 526 6.85 27.39 1.55
N SER A 527 6.91 27.28 0.25
CA SER A 527 7.86 26.36 -0.36
C SER A 527 9.11 27.12 -0.81
N ALA A 528 10.25 26.43 -0.74
CA ALA A 528 11.51 26.96 -1.29
C ALA A 528 11.47 27.08 -2.83
N GLY A 529 10.45 26.51 -3.49
CA GLY A 529 10.21 26.62 -4.92
C GLY A 529 9.01 27.50 -5.22
N ALA A 530 9.16 28.51 -6.05
CA ALA A 530 8.19 29.57 -6.32
C ALA A 530 6.77 29.10 -6.76
N LYS A 531 6.63 27.87 -7.29
CA LYS A 531 5.39 27.39 -7.88
C LYS A 531 4.25 27.15 -6.87
N LEU A 532 4.59 26.77 -5.65
CA LEU A 532 3.61 26.44 -4.60
C LEU A 532 3.57 27.45 -3.47
N ASP A 533 4.39 28.50 -3.54
CA ASP A 533 4.40 29.51 -2.48
C ASP A 533 3.03 30.19 -2.40
N GLY A 534 2.46 30.19 -1.21
CA GLY A 534 1.11 30.68 -0.98
C GLY A 534 -0.02 29.69 -1.28
N ALA A 535 0.27 28.48 -1.81
CA ALA A 535 -0.77 27.50 -2.12
C ALA A 535 -1.56 27.08 -0.86
N VAL A 536 -2.88 26.99 -1.02
CA VAL A 536 -3.84 26.55 -0.01
C VAL A 536 -4.99 25.84 -0.71
N VAL A 537 -5.64 24.90 -0.06
CA VAL A 537 -6.82 24.23 -0.63
C VAL A 537 -8.05 25.14 -0.45
N ASP A 538 -8.70 25.51 -1.56
CA ASP A 538 -9.97 26.23 -1.47
C ASP A 538 -11.10 25.29 -1.00
N ARG A 539 -11.84 25.71 0.04
CA ARG A 539 -12.92 24.88 0.62
C ARG A 539 -14.08 24.65 -0.33
N ASN A 540 -14.41 25.63 -1.17
CA ASN A 540 -15.54 25.51 -2.09
C ASN A 540 -15.15 24.59 -3.26
N GLU A 541 -13.95 24.75 -3.83
CA GLU A 541 -13.42 23.84 -4.86
C GLU A 541 -13.32 22.40 -4.34
N PHE A 542 -12.79 22.21 -3.14
CA PHE A 542 -12.71 20.90 -2.51
C PHE A 542 -14.10 20.27 -2.33
N THR A 543 -15.06 21.02 -1.81
CA THR A 543 -16.43 20.52 -1.59
C THR A 543 -17.12 20.17 -2.91
N ALA A 544 -16.99 21.04 -3.92
CA ALA A 544 -17.58 20.81 -5.25
C ALA A 544 -16.97 19.58 -5.92
N MET A 545 -15.63 19.45 -5.89
CA MET A 545 -14.95 18.31 -6.49
C MET A 545 -15.24 17.01 -5.72
N ARG A 546 -15.28 17.05 -4.38
CA ARG A 546 -15.70 15.92 -3.55
C ARG A 546 -17.07 15.40 -3.97
N SER A 547 -18.06 16.28 -4.14
CA SER A 547 -19.40 15.89 -4.56
C SER A 547 -19.41 15.31 -5.98
N ALA A 548 -18.65 15.89 -6.90
CA ALA A 548 -18.52 15.36 -8.26
C ALA A 548 -17.90 13.95 -8.28
N ILE A 549 -16.84 13.72 -7.52
CA ILE A 549 -16.21 12.39 -7.42
C ILE A 549 -17.11 11.38 -6.73
N ILE A 550 -17.81 11.73 -5.65
CA ILE A 550 -18.80 10.86 -4.99
C ILE A 550 -19.84 10.40 -6.01
N LYS A 551 -20.39 11.31 -6.80
CA LYS A 551 -21.35 11.00 -7.87
C LYS A 551 -20.74 10.09 -8.95
N ARG A 552 -19.51 10.39 -9.40
CA ARG A 552 -18.81 9.59 -10.41
C ARG A 552 -18.55 8.15 -9.94
N LEU A 553 -18.24 7.96 -8.67
CA LEU A 553 -18.02 6.64 -8.05
C LEU A 553 -19.33 5.94 -7.66
N GLN A 554 -20.49 6.49 -8.03
CA GLN A 554 -21.81 5.94 -7.71
C GLN A 554 -21.99 5.73 -6.19
N TRP A 555 -21.42 6.65 -5.39
CA TRP A 555 -21.61 6.66 -3.95
C TRP A 555 -22.78 7.58 -3.57
N SER A 556 -23.34 7.35 -2.40
CA SER A 556 -24.40 8.20 -1.82
C SER A 556 -23.83 9.18 -0.79
N ASP A 557 -24.50 10.31 -0.62
CA ASP A 557 -24.06 11.40 0.26
C ASP A 557 -24.09 11.00 1.75
N ASP A 558 -24.87 9.99 2.12
CA ASP A 558 -24.94 9.45 3.48
C ASP A 558 -23.72 8.58 3.86
N GLY A 559 -22.78 8.40 2.92
CA GLY A 559 -21.57 7.60 3.12
C GLY A 559 -21.63 6.19 2.58
N GLY A 560 -22.76 5.77 2.01
CA GLY A 560 -22.95 4.47 1.37
C GLY A 560 -22.66 4.47 -0.13
N VAL A 561 -23.35 3.59 -0.85
CA VAL A 561 -23.29 3.43 -2.31
C VAL A 561 -24.69 3.54 -2.90
N ASP A 562 -24.79 3.93 -4.16
CA ASP A 562 -26.03 3.86 -4.91
C ASP A 562 -26.36 2.41 -5.27
N LYS A 563 -27.28 1.82 -4.54
CA LYS A 563 -27.68 0.41 -4.68
C LYS A 563 -28.54 0.11 -5.91
N ALA A 564 -28.95 1.14 -6.65
CA ALA A 564 -29.74 0.96 -7.88
C ALA A 564 -28.86 0.70 -9.12
N THR A 565 -27.54 0.70 -8.99
CA THR A 565 -26.61 0.54 -10.11
C THR A 565 -26.35 -0.93 -10.44
N ASN A 566 -26.05 -1.22 -11.72
CA ASN A 566 -25.65 -2.56 -12.16
C ASN A 566 -24.37 -3.03 -11.46
N ILE A 567 -23.40 -2.13 -11.27
CA ILE A 567 -22.14 -2.43 -10.57
C ILE A 567 -22.41 -2.90 -9.14
N TRP A 568 -23.36 -2.27 -8.42
CA TRP A 568 -23.71 -2.74 -7.08
C TRP A 568 -24.38 -4.10 -7.10
N SER A 569 -25.25 -4.39 -8.07
CA SER A 569 -25.87 -5.71 -8.20
C SER A 569 -24.81 -6.82 -8.35
N GLU A 570 -23.79 -6.63 -9.19
CA GLU A 570 -22.67 -7.56 -9.34
C GLU A 570 -21.87 -7.72 -8.03
N CYS A 571 -21.66 -6.62 -7.30
CA CYS A 571 -21.02 -6.66 -6.00
C CYS A 571 -21.81 -7.46 -4.96
N GLU A 572 -23.11 -7.25 -4.90
CA GLU A 572 -24.00 -7.94 -3.96
C GLU A 572 -24.08 -9.44 -4.27
N ASP A 573 -24.14 -9.82 -5.55
CA ASP A 573 -24.05 -11.21 -5.99
C ASP A 573 -22.73 -11.85 -5.57
N ALA A 574 -21.60 -11.18 -5.75
CA ALA A 574 -20.31 -11.66 -5.33
C ALA A 574 -20.23 -11.86 -3.80
N ILE A 575 -20.69 -10.89 -3.00
CA ILE A 575 -20.72 -10.97 -1.53
C ILE A 575 -21.64 -12.12 -1.08
N THR A 576 -22.82 -12.27 -1.70
CA THR A 576 -23.79 -13.31 -1.39
C THR A 576 -23.24 -14.70 -1.73
N THR A 577 -22.59 -14.83 -2.88
CA THR A 577 -21.92 -16.06 -3.29
C THR A 577 -20.85 -16.47 -2.27
N VAL A 578 -19.99 -15.53 -1.87
CA VAL A 578 -18.99 -15.81 -0.82
C VAL A 578 -19.68 -16.22 0.48
N ARG A 579 -20.66 -15.46 0.93
CA ARG A 579 -21.38 -15.72 2.18
C ARG A 579 -22.00 -17.12 2.22
N SER A 580 -22.63 -17.56 1.13
CA SER A 580 -23.24 -18.91 1.03
C SER A 580 -22.23 -20.06 1.07
N ARG A 581 -20.94 -19.78 0.89
CA ARG A 581 -19.88 -20.79 0.90
C ARG A 581 -19.12 -20.86 2.23
N ILE A 582 -19.15 -19.79 3.02
CA ILE A 582 -18.38 -19.69 4.27
C ILE A 582 -19.25 -19.77 5.53
N LEU A 583 -20.55 -19.55 5.41
CA LEU A 583 -21.55 -19.67 6.48
C LEU A 583 -22.49 -20.85 6.23
#